data_51309dd404bb82f5b3a57ef023640343
#
_entry.id   51309dd404bb82f5b3a57ef023640343
#
_cell.length_a   1.000
_cell.length_b   1.000
_cell.length_c   1.000
_cell.angle_alpha   90.00
_cell.angle_beta   90.00
_cell.angle_gamma   90.00
#
_symmetry.space_group_name_H-M   'P 1'
#
loop_
_entity.id
_entity.type
_entity.pdbx_description
1 polymer ?
#
loop_
_entity_poly.entity_id
_entity_poly.type
_entity_poly.pdbx_seq_one_letter_code
_entity_poly.pdbx_strand_id
1 'polypeptide(L)'
;RRPPLYKGASFATRAGYRAHGAIVHYRATPESSSQLKPEGFVLVDSGAQYLDGTTDITRTIVLGPLTDEEIRDYTLVLKGHIAIATCIFPQGTRGDQIDILARRNLWNVFRNYLHGTGHGVGHFLNVHEGPQSIRLEQNNTPLTPGMVTSNEPGVYLAGRYGIRTENLTL
;
A
#
# COMPACT_ATOMS: atom_id res chain seq x y z
N ARG A 1 -5.68 13.81 -21.99
CA ARG A 1 -6.48 12.73 -22.62
C ARG A 1 -6.40 11.49 -21.72
N ARG A 2 -7.53 10.86 -21.39
CA ARG A 2 -7.55 9.54 -20.73
C ARG A 2 -7.03 8.50 -21.73
N PRO A 3 -6.24 7.49 -21.27
CA PRO A 3 -5.82 6.39 -22.13
C PRO A 3 -7.04 5.70 -22.78
N PRO A 4 -6.93 5.21 -24.03
CA PRO A 4 -8.07 4.69 -24.77
C PRO A 4 -8.76 3.48 -24.11
N LEU A 5 -8.04 2.70 -23.32
CA LEU A 5 -8.54 1.52 -22.61
C LEU A 5 -9.14 1.82 -21.23
N TYR A 6 -9.03 3.07 -20.75
CA TYR A 6 -9.55 3.47 -19.44
C TYR A 6 -11.07 3.36 -19.36
N LYS A 7 -11.59 2.71 -18.31
CA LYS A 7 -13.02 2.49 -18.05
C LYS A 7 -13.55 3.17 -16.79
N GLY A 8 -12.68 3.51 -15.86
CA GLY A 8 -13.07 4.15 -14.61
C GLY A 8 -12.02 4.00 -13.54
N ALA A 9 -12.33 4.45 -12.32
CA ALA A 9 -11.52 4.14 -11.15
C ALA A 9 -11.76 2.68 -10.70
N SER A 10 -10.71 2.00 -10.24
CA SER A 10 -10.85 0.66 -9.64
C SER A 10 -11.48 0.72 -8.25
N PHE A 11 -11.30 1.86 -7.57
CA PHE A 11 -11.97 2.24 -6.31
C PHE A 11 -11.98 3.77 -6.16
N ALA A 12 -12.74 4.27 -5.18
CA ALA A 12 -12.76 5.70 -4.90
C ALA A 12 -11.40 6.15 -4.34
N THR A 13 -10.74 7.09 -5.01
CA THR A 13 -9.46 7.66 -4.55
C THR A 13 -9.55 8.14 -3.10
N ARG A 14 -8.56 7.81 -2.31
CA ARG A 14 -8.40 8.20 -0.92
C ARG A 14 -7.22 9.15 -0.80
N ALA A 15 -7.42 10.27 -0.13
CA ALA A 15 -6.36 11.24 0.14
C ALA A 15 -6.44 11.66 1.61
N GLY A 16 -5.48 11.24 2.40
CA GLY A 16 -5.40 11.51 3.84
C GLY A 16 -4.22 12.42 4.18
N TYR A 17 -4.49 13.64 4.62
CA TYR A 17 -3.48 14.59 5.06
C TYR A 17 -3.21 14.43 6.56
N ARG A 18 -1.93 14.32 6.96
CA ARG A 18 -1.47 14.19 8.36
C ARG A 18 -2.27 13.10 9.10
N ALA A 19 -3.01 13.47 10.15
CA ALA A 19 -3.79 12.55 10.98
C ALA A 19 -4.79 11.70 10.19
N HIS A 20 -5.38 12.23 9.12
CA HIS A 20 -6.27 11.48 8.25
C HIS A 20 -5.55 10.36 7.48
N GLY A 21 -4.25 10.52 7.20
CA GLY A 21 -3.43 9.45 6.63
C GLY A 21 -3.29 8.23 7.53
N ALA A 22 -3.49 8.39 8.85
CA ALA A 22 -3.48 7.27 9.79
C ALA A 22 -4.77 6.42 9.77
N ILE A 23 -5.81 6.88 9.08
CA ILE A 23 -7.05 6.13 8.88
C ILE A 23 -6.94 5.41 7.54
N VAL A 24 -6.65 4.11 7.57
CA VAL A 24 -6.28 3.29 6.39
C VAL A 24 -7.25 3.46 5.21
N HIS A 25 -8.55 3.54 5.49
CA HIS A 25 -9.60 3.72 4.48
C HIS A 25 -10.29 5.09 4.58
N TYR A 26 -9.54 6.14 4.93
CA TYR A 26 -10.10 7.48 5.02
C TYR A 26 -10.75 7.92 3.70
N ARG A 27 -11.93 8.50 3.82
CA ARG A 27 -12.62 9.18 2.72
C ARG A 27 -12.90 10.61 3.13
N ALA A 28 -12.37 11.56 2.39
CA ALA A 28 -12.65 12.97 2.60
C ALA A 28 -14.11 13.27 2.28
N THR A 29 -14.78 13.99 3.19
CA THR A 29 -16.10 14.59 2.98
C THR A 29 -15.97 16.12 3.11
N PRO A 30 -16.95 16.90 2.67
CA PRO A 30 -16.91 18.36 2.88
C PRO A 30 -16.66 18.76 4.34
N GLU A 31 -17.18 17.98 5.31
CA GLU A 31 -17.06 18.23 6.75
C GLU A 31 -15.72 17.78 7.33
N SER A 32 -15.15 16.68 6.80
CA SER A 32 -13.93 16.07 7.33
C SER A 32 -12.67 16.45 6.56
N SER A 33 -12.79 17.07 5.38
CA SER A 33 -11.64 17.41 4.55
C SER A 33 -10.71 18.40 5.23
N SER A 34 -9.40 18.24 5.04
CA SER A 34 -8.38 19.14 5.55
C SER A 34 -7.76 19.93 4.41
N GLN A 35 -7.52 21.22 4.64
CA GLN A 35 -6.71 22.01 3.72
C GLN A 35 -5.24 21.59 3.83
N LEU A 36 -4.60 21.33 2.69
CA LEU A 36 -3.18 21.02 2.65
C LEU A 36 -2.34 22.24 3.02
N LYS A 37 -1.29 22.01 3.80
CA LYS A 37 -0.29 23.01 4.18
C LYS A 37 1.11 22.50 3.80
N PRO A 38 2.13 23.38 3.69
CA PRO A 38 3.49 22.97 3.37
C PRO A 38 4.20 22.34 4.59
N GLU A 39 3.64 21.25 5.13
CA GLU A 39 4.14 20.50 6.28
C GLU A 39 3.63 19.05 6.27
N GLY A 40 4.44 18.12 6.75
CA GLY A 40 4.06 16.70 6.95
C GLY A 40 3.78 15.95 5.67
N PHE A 41 2.87 14.97 5.75
CA PHE A 41 2.54 14.05 4.66
C PHE A 41 1.10 14.21 4.16
N VAL A 42 0.91 13.96 2.87
CA VAL A 42 -0.36 13.50 2.30
C VAL A 42 -0.18 12.10 1.73
N LEU A 43 -1.01 11.17 2.18
CA LEU A 43 -1.11 9.81 1.64
C LEU A 43 -2.21 9.80 0.60
N VAL A 44 -1.87 9.40 -0.63
CA VAL A 44 -2.83 9.27 -1.74
C VAL A 44 -2.82 7.83 -2.24
N ASP A 45 -3.98 7.22 -2.22
CA ASP A 45 -4.24 5.86 -2.67
C ASP A 45 -5.28 5.91 -3.80
N SER A 46 -4.93 5.38 -4.95
CA SER A 46 -5.74 5.47 -6.16
C SER A 46 -5.51 4.30 -7.11
N GLY A 47 -6.50 4.02 -7.93
CA GLY A 47 -6.39 2.98 -8.92
C GLY A 47 -7.38 3.18 -10.07
N ALA A 48 -7.16 2.45 -11.15
CA ALA A 48 -7.92 2.58 -12.37
C ALA A 48 -8.25 1.21 -12.99
N GLN A 49 -9.38 1.16 -13.65
CA GLN A 49 -9.80 0.03 -14.48
C GLN A 49 -9.48 0.34 -15.95
N TYR A 50 -8.74 -0.57 -16.56
CA TYR A 50 -8.48 -0.60 -17.99
C TYR A 50 -8.97 -1.93 -18.56
N LEU A 51 -9.31 -1.99 -19.85
CA LEU A 51 -9.69 -3.26 -20.49
C LEU A 51 -8.59 -4.33 -20.42
N ASP A 52 -7.34 -3.89 -20.32
CA ASP A 52 -6.14 -4.73 -20.27
C ASP A 52 -5.53 -4.85 -18.86
N GLY A 53 -6.21 -4.37 -17.83
CA GLY A 53 -5.77 -4.55 -16.45
C GLY A 53 -6.45 -3.64 -15.43
N THR A 54 -6.22 -3.95 -14.16
CA THR A 54 -6.63 -3.16 -13.00
C THR A 54 -5.38 -2.63 -12.32
N THR A 55 -5.39 -1.37 -11.85
CA THR A 55 -4.26 -0.79 -11.13
C THR A 55 -4.63 -0.41 -9.71
N ASP A 56 -3.62 -0.46 -8.84
CA ASP A 56 -3.65 -0.03 -7.45
C ASP A 56 -2.30 0.59 -7.09
N ILE A 57 -2.30 1.76 -6.47
CA ILE A 57 -1.07 2.49 -6.16
C ILE A 57 -1.27 3.46 -5.00
N THR A 58 -0.39 3.41 -4.02
CA THR A 58 -0.31 4.42 -2.95
C THR A 58 1.02 5.14 -2.97
N ARG A 59 0.95 6.46 -2.76
CA ARG A 59 2.11 7.32 -2.51
C ARG A 59 1.89 8.17 -1.27
N THR A 60 2.91 8.23 -0.44
CA THR A 60 2.99 9.20 0.66
C THR A 60 3.90 10.33 0.22
N ILE A 61 3.33 11.51 0.04
CA ILE A 61 3.99 12.68 -0.53
C ILE A 61 4.37 13.63 0.62
N VAL A 62 5.62 14.04 0.64
CA VAL A 62 6.13 15.05 1.58
C VAL A 62 5.71 16.43 1.11
N LEU A 63 5.06 17.21 1.96
CA LEU A 63 4.61 18.56 1.65
C LEU A 63 5.48 19.66 2.28
N GLY A 64 6.40 19.31 3.19
CA GLY A 64 7.28 20.27 3.86
C GLY A 64 8.20 19.61 4.88
N PRO A 65 8.76 20.35 5.83
CA PRO A 65 9.67 19.79 6.84
C PRO A 65 9.07 18.61 7.59
N LEU A 66 9.90 17.61 7.86
CA LEU A 66 9.55 16.39 8.59
C LEU A 66 10.39 16.28 9.88
N THR A 67 9.85 15.60 10.87
CA THR A 67 10.59 15.18 12.06
C THR A 67 11.48 13.95 11.75
N ASP A 68 12.49 13.72 12.57
CA ASP A 68 13.35 12.53 12.46
C ASP A 68 12.55 11.22 12.55
N GLU A 69 11.49 11.20 13.36
CA GLU A 69 10.59 10.05 13.48
C GLU A 69 9.83 9.79 12.19
N GLU A 70 9.31 10.81 11.54
CA GLU A 70 8.61 10.71 10.25
C GLU A 70 9.54 10.22 9.15
N ILE A 71 10.77 10.76 9.09
CA ILE A 71 11.81 10.33 8.13
C ILE A 71 12.19 8.86 8.37
N ARG A 72 12.39 8.47 9.63
CA ARG A 72 12.67 7.09 10.01
C ARG A 72 11.55 6.15 9.58
N ASP A 73 10.31 6.44 9.96
CA ASP A 73 9.18 5.57 9.70
C ASP A 73 8.90 5.46 8.19
N TYR A 74 9.03 6.55 7.43
CA TYR A 74 8.96 6.52 5.97
C TYR A 74 10.03 5.61 5.36
N THR A 75 11.27 5.74 5.83
CA THR A 75 12.40 4.91 5.38
C THR A 75 12.20 3.43 5.69
N LEU A 76 11.63 3.10 6.86
CA LEU A 76 11.38 1.71 7.26
C LEU A 76 10.26 1.07 6.44
N VAL A 77 9.20 1.81 6.10
CA VAL A 77 8.15 1.36 5.18
C VAL A 77 8.75 1.09 3.80
N LEU A 78 9.56 2.02 3.28
CA LEU A 78 10.22 1.84 1.98
C LEU A 78 11.17 0.63 1.97
N LYS A 79 11.94 0.40 3.05
CA LYS A 79 12.79 -0.80 3.19
C LYS A 79 11.96 -2.09 3.16
N GLY A 80 10.81 -2.12 3.80
CA GLY A 80 9.89 -3.27 3.76
C GLY A 80 9.34 -3.50 2.36
N HIS A 81 8.94 -2.43 1.68
CA HIS A 81 8.46 -2.48 0.29
C HIS A 81 9.53 -3.04 -0.66
N ILE A 82 10.77 -2.54 -0.58
CA ILE A 82 11.90 -3.02 -1.39
C ILE A 82 12.20 -4.49 -1.08
N ALA A 83 12.17 -4.89 0.20
CA ALA A 83 12.46 -6.27 0.59
C ALA A 83 11.50 -7.28 -0.04
N ILE A 84 10.21 -6.96 -0.16
CA ILE A 84 9.24 -7.78 -0.91
C ILE A 84 9.51 -7.70 -2.41
N ALA A 85 9.66 -6.50 -2.98
CA ALA A 85 9.82 -6.30 -4.42
C ALA A 85 11.08 -6.97 -5.00
N THR A 86 12.11 -7.19 -4.18
CA THR A 86 13.37 -7.81 -4.59
C THR A 86 13.56 -9.23 -4.06
N CYS A 87 12.53 -9.80 -3.40
CA CYS A 87 12.61 -11.13 -2.81
C CYS A 87 12.67 -12.21 -3.88
N ILE A 88 13.71 -13.03 -3.83
CA ILE A 88 13.80 -14.26 -4.62
C ILE A 88 13.45 -15.43 -3.71
N PHE A 89 12.49 -16.25 -4.12
CA PHE A 89 11.99 -17.36 -3.31
C PHE A 89 11.77 -18.64 -4.14
N PRO A 90 11.83 -19.83 -3.52
CA PRO A 90 11.59 -21.09 -4.20
C PRO A 90 10.15 -21.22 -4.71
N GLN A 91 9.95 -21.99 -5.78
CA GLN A 91 8.62 -22.37 -6.24
C GLN A 91 7.83 -23.05 -5.10
N GLY A 92 6.55 -22.73 -5.00
CA GLY A 92 5.67 -23.23 -3.93
C GLY A 92 5.65 -22.34 -2.68
N THR A 93 6.44 -21.27 -2.63
CA THR A 93 6.40 -20.29 -1.54
C THR A 93 5.05 -19.57 -1.53
N ARG A 94 4.48 -19.43 -0.33
CA ARG A 94 3.24 -18.68 -0.09
C ARG A 94 3.54 -17.28 0.43
N GLY A 95 2.58 -16.37 0.26
CA GLY A 95 2.73 -14.99 0.71
C GLY A 95 2.88 -14.84 2.23
N ASP A 96 2.27 -15.73 3.03
CA ASP A 96 2.44 -15.74 4.50
C ASP A 96 3.90 -16.00 4.92
N GLN A 97 4.67 -16.71 4.12
CA GLN A 97 6.06 -17.02 4.40
C GLN A 97 7.02 -15.83 4.14
N ILE A 98 6.62 -14.89 3.30
CA ILE A 98 7.45 -13.72 2.95
C ILE A 98 6.95 -12.40 3.56
N ASP A 99 5.74 -12.35 4.10
CA ASP A 99 5.15 -11.13 4.71
C ASP A 99 6.06 -10.50 5.79
N ILE A 100 6.77 -11.32 6.56
CA ILE A 100 7.72 -10.87 7.58
C ILE A 100 8.82 -9.94 7.03
N LEU A 101 9.19 -10.09 5.76
CA LEU A 101 10.21 -9.25 5.13
C LEU A 101 9.79 -7.78 5.08
N ALA A 102 8.51 -7.52 4.89
CA ALA A 102 7.97 -6.15 4.93
C ALA A 102 7.89 -5.59 6.35
N ARG A 103 7.66 -6.44 7.36
CA ARG A 103 7.41 -6.01 8.75
C ARG A 103 8.64 -5.92 9.61
N ARG A 104 9.64 -6.74 9.37
CA ARG A 104 10.81 -6.89 10.24
C ARG A 104 11.47 -5.57 10.62
N ASN A 105 11.66 -4.66 9.68
CA ASN A 105 12.28 -3.37 9.96
C ASN A 105 11.39 -2.47 10.84
N LEU A 106 10.08 -2.56 10.72
CA LEU A 106 9.12 -1.84 11.54
C LEU A 106 9.07 -2.41 12.96
N TRP A 107 9.07 -3.73 13.12
CA TRP A 107 9.05 -4.38 14.43
C TRP A 107 10.27 -4.04 15.29
N ASN A 108 11.42 -3.83 14.66
CA ASN A 108 12.64 -3.40 15.36
C ASN A 108 12.52 -2.05 16.08
N VAL A 109 11.50 -1.24 15.73
CA VAL A 109 11.20 0.05 16.35
C VAL A 109 9.78 0.11 16.93
N PHE A 110 9.21 -1.06 17.23
CA PHE A 110 7.86 -1.21 17.80
C PHE A 110 6.76 -0.56 16.95
N ARG A 111 6.91 -0.62 15.62
CA ARG A 111 5.88 -0.24 14.63
C ARG A 111 5.28 -1.49 14.01
N ASN A 112 4.01 -1.39 13.65
CA ASN A 112 3.30 -2.46 12.94
C ASN A 112 2.16 -1.85 12.11
N TYR A 113 1.60 -2.62 11.20
CA TYR A 113 0.34 -2.35 10.51
C TYR A 113 -0.53 -3.61 10.57
N LEU A 114 -1.87 -3.44 10.57
CA LEU A 114 -2.83 -4.51 10.83
C LEU A 114 -3.48 -5.08 9.56
N HIS A 115 -3.23 -4.48 8.42
CA HIS A 115 -3.69 -5.02 7.12
C HIS A 115 -2.65 -5.97 6.50
N GLY A 116 -3.04 -6.68 5.46
CA GLY A 116 -2.11 -7.50 4.68
C GLY A 116 -1.05 -6.65 3.96
N THR A 117 0.14 -7.18 3.77
CA THR A 117 1.18 -6.52 2.98
C THR A 117 0.83 -6.45 1.50
N GLY A 118 -0.01 -7.38 1.02
CA GLY A 118 -0.47 -7.38 -0.35
C GLY A 118 -1.62 -8.36 -0.61
N HIS A 119 -2.30 -8.13 -1.69
CA HIS A 119 -3.43 -8.93 -2.18
C HIS A 119 -3.31 -9.14 -3.68
N GLY A 120 -3.97 -10.17 -4.19
CA GLY A 120 -4.12 -10.36 -5.64
C GLY A 120 -4.89 -9.20 -6.27
N VAL A 121 -4.60 -8.91 -7.53
CA VAL A 121 -5.26 -7.87 -8.32
C VAL A 121 -5.83 -8.47 -9.59
N GLY A 122 -7.07 -8.17 -9.90
CA GLY A 122 -7.78 -8.70 -11.06
C GLY A 122 -7.34 -8.08 -12.38
N HIS A 123 -7.62 -8.79 -13.47
CA HIS A 123 -7.47 -8.28 -14.83
C HIS A 123 -8.81 -7.75 -15.32
N PHE A 124 -9.03 -6.46 -15.21
CA PHE A 124 -10.35 -5.81 -15.41
C PHE A 124 -11.44 -6.41 -14.50
N LEU A 125 -11.04 -6.83 -13.30
CA LEU A 125 -11.87 -7.39 -12.25
C LEU A 125 -11.72 -6.55 -10.98
N ASN A 126 -11.94 -7.17 -9.81
CA ASN A 126 -11.78 -6.47 -8.54
C ASN A 126 -10.31 -6.07 -8.29
N VAL A 127 -10.11 -4.91 -7.66
CA VAL A 127 -8.79 -4.51 -7.18
C VAL A 127 -8.28 -5.49 -6.12
N HIS A 128 -9.17 -5.96 -5.23
CA HIS A 128 -8.89 -7.05 -4.30
C HIS A 128 -9.41 -8.37 -4.90
N GLU A 129 -8.58 -9.08 -5.64
CA GLU A 129 -8.93 -10.33 -6.32
C GLU A 129 -7.95 -11.43 -5.93
N GLY A 130 -8.46 -12.45 -5.23
CA GLY A 130 -7.67 -13.63 -4.87
C GLY A 130 -7.32 -14.52 -6.08
N PRO A 131 -6.72 -15.69 -5.82
CA PRO A 131 -6.62 -16.38 -4.54
C PRO A 131 -5.41 -16.04 -3.66
N GLN A 132 -4.34 -15.45 -4.22
CA GLN A 132 -3.10 -15.16 -3.51
C GLN A 132 -3.18 -13.89 -2.65
N SER A 133 -2.35 -13.83 -1.61
CA SER A 133 -2.14 -12.65 -0.78
C SER A 133 -0.79 -12.73 -0.07
N ILE A 134 -0.24 -11.59 0.33
CA ILE A 134 0.93 -11.49 1.23
C ILE A 134 0.43 -10.92 2.54
N ARG A 135 0.34 -11.74 3.61
CA ARG A 135 -0.19 -11.36 4.92
C ARG A 135 0.25 -12.36 5.99
N LEU A 136 0.10 -11.98 7.28
CA LEU A 136 0.48 -12.86 8.40
C LEU A 136 -0.37 -14.14 8.48
N GLU A 137 -1.65 -14.03 8.14
CA GLU A 137 -2.55 -15.17 8.16
C GLU A 137 -2.20 -16.13 7.04
N GLN A 138 -2.23 -17.43 7.37
CA GLN A 138 -1.94 -18.48 6.41
C GLN A 138 -2.88 -18.40 5.20
N ASN A 139 -2.26 -18.42 4.01
CA ASN A 139 -2.95 -18.59 2.73
C ASN A 139 -2.31 -19.76 1.99
N ASN A 140 -3.08 -20.79 1.71
CA ASN A 140 -2.56 -22.04 1.10
C ASN A 140 -2.20 -21.89 -0.40
N THR A 141 -2.46 -20.74 -1.00
CA THR A 141 -2.15 -20.47 -2.40
C THR A 141 -0.68 -20.09 -2.57
N PRO A 142 0.15 -20.88 -3.27
CA PRO A 142 1.51 -20.50 -3.60
C PRO A 142 1.53 -19.29 -4.55
N LEU A 143 2.55 -18.46 -4.42
CA LEU A 143 2.85 -17.43 -5.40
C LEU A 143 3.45 -18.09 -6.65
N THR A 144 2.88 -17.81 -7.81
CA THR A 144 3.32 -18.36 -9.10
C THR A 144 3.56 -17.26 -10.14
N PRO A 145 4.47 -17.47 -11.10
CA PRO A 145 4.69 -16.52 -12.18
C PRO A 145 3.39 -16.12 -12.90
N GLY A 146 3.25 -14.84 -13.19
CA GLY A 146 2.05 -14.27 -13.84
C GLY A 146 0.97 -13.80 -12.88
N MET A 147 1.09 -14.06 -11.57
CA MET A 147 0.20 -13.48 -10.57
C MET A 147 0.55 -12.01 -10.33
N VAL A 148 -0.45 -11.12 -10.41
CA VAL A 148 -0.30 -9.71 -10.02
C VAL A 148 -0.70 -9.57 -8.57
N THR A 149 0.18 -9.00 -7.75
CA THR A 149 -0.03 -8.83 -6.31
C THR A 149 0.37 -7.44 -5.88
N SER A 150 -0.43 -6.77 -5.04
CA SER A 150 -0.01 -5.52 -4.41
C SER A 150 1.13 -5.76 -3.42
N ASN A 151 1.94 -4.72 -3.20
CA ASN A 151 3.00 -4.69 -2.19
C ASN A 151 2.92 -3.33 -1.50
N GLU A 152 2.25 -3.27 -0.34
CA GLU A 152 1.73 -2.05 0.28
C GLU A 152 1.98 -1.94 1.79
N PRO A 153 3.19 -2.17 2.29
CA PRO A 153 3.48 -1.98 3.72
C PRO A 153 3.21 -0.54 4.15
N GLY A 154 2.87 -0.36 5.44
CA GLY A 154 2.56 0.96 5.98
C GLY A 154 2.84 1.13 7.46
N VAL A 155 2.68 2.35 7.95
CA VAL A 155 2.67 2.74 9.36
C VAL A 155 1.57 3.76 9.57
N TYR A 156 0.79 3.60 10.64
CA TYR A 156 -0.36 4.46 10.93
C TYR A 156 -0.35 4.86 12.40
N LEU A 157 -0.03 6.13 12.69
CA LEU A 157 -0.02 6.68 14.04
C LEU A 157 -1.25 7.54 14.24
N ALA A 158 -2.24 7.01 14.94
CA ALA A 158 -3.52 7.69 15.20
C ALA A 158 -3.31 9.13 15.70
N GLY A 159 -4.03 10.07 15.10
CA GLY A 159 -3.93 11.49 15.40
C GLY A 159 -2.67 12.19 14.88
N ARG A 160 -1.76 11.48 14.20
CA ARG A 160 -0.47 12.03 13.75
C ARG A 160 -0.29 11.94 12.23
N TYR A 161 0.04 10.76 11.69
CA TYR A 161 0.27 10.54 10.26
C TYR A 161 0.11 9.08 9.87
N GLY A 162 -0.11 8.86 8.60
CA GLY A 162 -0.03 7.55 7.95
C GLY A 162 0.96 7.57 6.80
N ILE A 163 1.64 6.46 6.61
CA ILE A 163 2.60 6.21 5.55
C ILE A 163 2.26 4.87 4.92
N ARG A 164 2.08 4.84 3.60
CA ARG A 164 1.99 3.61 2.80
C ARG A 164 2.73 3.83 1.48
N THR A 165 3.52 2.87 1.08
CA THR A 165 4.17 2.81 -0.24
C THR A 165 3.69 1.57 -0.94
N GLU A 166 3.11 1.71 -2.11
CA GLU A 166 2.49 0.62 -2.83
C GLU A 166 2.83 0.61 -4.31
N ASN A 167 3.14 -0.55 -4.83
CA ASN A 167 3.14 -0.87 -6.25
C ASN A 167 2.51 -2.25 -6.45
N LEU A 168 2.13 -2.56 -7.68
CA LEU A 168 1.86 -3.92 -8.11
C LEU A 168 3.18 -4.60 -8.48
N THR A 169 3.26 -5.89 -8.16
CA THR A 169 4.38 -6.79 -8.49
C THR A 169 3.86 -7.94 -9.33
N LEU A 170 4.69 -8.43 -10.25
CA LEU A 170 4.40 -9.53 -11.17
C LEU A 170 5.37 -10.68 -10.92
#